data_a7b26e0ee80a633ddc73a236be49f551
#
_entry.id   a7b26e0ee80a633ddc73a236be49f551
#
_cell.length_a   1.000
_cell.length_b   1.000
_cell.length_c   1.000
_cell.angle_alpha   90.00
_cell.angle_beta   90.00
_cell.angle_gamma   90.00
#
_symmetry.space_group_name_H-M   'P 1'
#
loop_
_entity.id
_entity.type
_entity.pdbx_description
1 polymer ?
#
loop_
_entity_poly.entity_id
_entity_poly.type
_entity_poly.pdbx_seq_one_letter_code
_entity_poly.pdbx_strand_id
1 'polypeptide(L)'
;MIAQPKIGLACHSLRLDGGMGRYSLAVVKGLNELGIKPVVFTKKINKQDAGQLKFKLELINCRFLPTKIRDHYYNIITNNRAKKYSFDAIISCNRYPNASIIVCGGTHKGYLSAINKQPSFFDKLMIRQETVTYQNSQLVIDHSEIMAREVENFYSIEKNKIHTIYPPFDTKKFNADALSQDEILNIRAQFNIPEKNIVFLLLSAGNHFFKGLDIATNFFNETDLPITLLVAGRHISSSKNVIYIGFRKDIEKIYKVVDYTISASRYEPFGMVAIESILSGTPVVLSNRVGANELILPDAKNIFDPFDSNSLHKAILTAIANKRRLINPIQYISQHDNELQHVSKILHAASLL
;
A
#
# COMPACT_ATOMS: atom_id res chain seq x y z
N MET A 1 -21.65 -13.71 -28.05
CA MET A 1 -20.90 -13.58 -26.79
C MET A 1 -19.49 -13.18 -27.18
N ILE A 2 -19.02 -12.00 -26.71
CA ILE A 2 -17.64 -11.58 -26.89
C ILE A 2 -16.78 -12.56 -26.08
N ALA A 3 -15.74 -13.11 -26.67
CA ALA A 3 -14.85 -14.05 -25.99
C ALA A 3 -14.15 -13.31 -24.83
N GLN A 4 -14.15 -13.91 -23.64
CA GLN A 4 -13.47 -13.32 -22.48
C GLN A 4 -11.95 -13.23 -22.74
N PRO A 5 -11.30 -12.11 -22.37
CA PRO A 5 -9.87 -11.96 -22.60
C PRO A 5 -9.06 -12.96 -21.76
N LYS A 6 -8.02 -13.51 -22.35
CA LYS A 6 -7.06 -14.39 -21.69
C LYS A 6 -6.00 -13.56 -20.98
N ILE A 7 -6.06 -13.48 -19.66
CA ILE A 7 -5.19 -12.64 -18.85
C ILE A 7 -4.11 -13.44 -18.14
N GLY A 8 -2.86 -12.99 -18.27
CA GLY A 8 -1.75 -13.38 -17.41
C GLY A 8 -1.59 -12.39 -16.26
N LEU A 9 -1.22 -12.87 -15.08
CA LEU A 9 -0.85 -12.01 -13.94
C LEU A 9 0.56 -12.40 -13.47
N ALA A 10 1.51 -11.46 -13.52
CA ALA A 10 2.85 -11.64 -12.99
C ALA A 10 3.00 -10.89 -11.67
N CYS A 11 3.31 -11.59 -10.58
CA CYS A 11 3.50 -11.01 -9.25
C CYS A 11 4.55 -11.75 -8.44
N HIS A 12 5.19 -11.07 -7.48
CA HIS A 12 6.17 -11.72 -6.62
C HIS A 12 5.53 -12.56 -5.52
N SER A 13 4.34 -12.21 -5.09
CA SER A 13 3.65 -12.85 -3.97
C SER A 13 2.15 -12.80 -4.17
N LEU A 14 1.48 -13.91 -3.89
CA LEU A 14 0.02 -14.02 -3.82
C LEU A 14 -0.35 -14.40 -2.37
N ARG A 15 -0.27 -13.42 -1.46
CA ARG A 15 -0.47 -13.58 -0.01
C ARG A 15 -0.91 -12.26 0.62
N LEU A 16 -1.48 -12.33 1.81
CA LEU A 16 -1.90 -11.15 2.58
C LEU A 16 -0.75 -10.39 3.27
N ASP A 17 0.50 -10.85 3.14
CA ASP A 17 1.68 -10.21 3.70
C ASP A 17 2.22 -9.10 2.77
N GLY A 18 2.00 -7.87 3.13
CA GLY A 18 2.46 -6.68 2.41
C GLY A 18 1.51 -6.19 1.32
N GLY A 19 1.68 -4.92 0.93
CA GLY A 19 0.77 -4.20 0.03
C GLY A 19 0.57 -4.87 -1.32
N MET A 20 1.68 -5.19 -2.03
CA MET A 20 1.60 -5.78 -3.38
C MET A 20 1.06 -7.22 -3.39
N GLY A 21 1.25 -7.99 -2.30
CA GLY A 21 0.66 -9.32 -2.20
C GLY A 21 -0.86 -9.24 -2.07
N ARG A 22 -1.38 -8.37 -1.21
CA ARG A 22 -2.82 -8.09 -1.07
C ARG A 22 -3.41 -7.54 -2.37
N TYR A 23 -2.70 -6.61 -3.02
CA TYR A 23 -3.12 -6.06 -4.30
C TYR A 23 -3.24 -7.14 -5.37
N SER A 24 -2.26 -8.05 -5.48
CA SER A 24 -2.31 -9.16 -6.44
C SER A 24 -3.51 -10.09 -6.19
N LEU A 25 -3.85 -10.35 -4.93
CA LEU A 25 -5.07 -11.10 -4.57
C LEU A 25 -6.34 -10.35 -4.99
N ALA A 26 -6.40 -9.03 -4.77
CA ALA A 26 -7.52 -8.19 -5.17
C ALA A 26 -7.70 -8.17 -6.70
N VAL A 27 -6.60 -8.12 -7.47
CA VAL A 27 -6.66 -8.23 -8.96
C VAL A 27 -7.22 -9.59 -9.39
N VAL A 28 -6.76 -10.71 -8.78
CA VAL A 28 -7.32 -12.03 -9.11
C VAL A 28 -8.80 -12.10 -8.76
N LYS A 29 -9.22 -11.53 -7.62
CA LYS A 29 -10.62 -11.49 -7.19
C LYS A 29 -11.47 -10.70 -8.20
N GLY A 30 -11.07 -9.49 -8.57
CA GLY A 30 -11.80 -8.69 -9.56
C GLY A 30 -11.88 -9.37 -10.93
N LEU A 31 -10.81 -10.02 -11.40
CA LEU A 31 -10.85 -10.84 -12.61
C LEU A 31 -11.85 -11.98 -12.51
N ASN A 32 -11.90 -12.67 -11.36
CA ASN A 32 -12.87 -13.76 -11.14
C ASN A 32 -14.33 -13.27 -11.11
N GLU A 33 -14.58 -12.08 -10.54
CA GLU A 33 -15.90 -11.44 -10.55
C GLU A 33 -16.36 -11.07 -11.96
N LEU A 34 -15.43 -10.79 -12.89
CA LEU A 34 -15.67 -10.64 -14.33
C LEU A 34 -15.79 -12.00 -15.06
N GLY A 35 -15.68 -13.13 -14.35
CA GLY A 35 -15.70 -14.47 -14.94
C GLY A 35 -14.35 -14.90 -15.55
N ILE A 36 -13.30 -14.08 -15.47
CA ILE A 36 -11.97 -14.33 -16.02
C ILE A 36 -11.14 -15.17 -15.05
N LYS A 37 -10.57 -16.28 -15.54
CA LYS A 37 -9.65 -17.13 -14.80
C LYS A 37 -8.22 -16.88 -15.26
N PRO A 38 -7.41 -16.04 -14.55
CA PRO A 38 -6.06 -15.71 -14.98
C PRO A 38 -5.08 -16.87 -14.83
N VAL A 39 -3.97 -16.81 -15.59
CA VAL A 39 -2.76 -17.60 -15.30
C VAL A 39 -1.83 -16.75 -14.44
N VAL A 40 -1.55 -17.20 -13.23
CA VAL A 40 -0.77 -16.44 -12.24
C VAL A 40 0.65 -16.97 -12.15
N PHE A 41 1.62 -16.14 -12.54
CA PHE A 41 3.05 -16.38 -12.37
C PHE A 41 3.49 -15.75 -11.05
N THR A 42 3.96 -16.55 -10.09
CA THR A 42 4.36 -16.04 -8.77
C THR A 42 5.53 -16.80 -8.18
N LYS A 43 6.32 -16.13 -7.32
CA LYS A 43 7.41 -16.77 -6.54
C LYS A 43 6.90 -17.38 -5.23
N LYS A 44 5.79 -16.86 -4.70
CA LYS A 44 5.26 -17.24 -3.38
C LYS A 44 3.74 -17.21 -3.39
N ILE A 45 3.13 -18.21 -2.80
CA ILE A 45 1.69 -18.27 -2.59
C ILE A 45 1.39 -18.77 -1.18
N ASN A 46 0.34 -18.23 -0.56
CA ASN A 46 -0.34 -18.86 0.57
C ASN A 46 -1.72 -19.35 0.09
N LYS A 47 -1.95 -20.65 0.14
CA LYS A 47 -3.19 -21.25 -0.33
C LYS A 47 -4.40 -20.83 0.50
N GLN A 48 -4.23 -20.58 1.81
CA GLN A 48 -5.31 -20.09 2.68
C GLN A 48 -5.74 -18.67 2.30
N ASP A 49 -4.76 -17.77 2.04
CA ASP A 49 -5.04 -16.40 1.62
C ASP A 49 -5.70 -16.35 0.23
N ALA A 50 -5.30 -17.25 -0.68
CA ALA A 50 -5.90 -17.36 -2.02
C ALA A 50 -7.33 -17.96 -1.97
N GLY A 51 -7.67 -18.71 -0.91
CA GLY A 51 -9.01 -19.20 -0.63
C GLY A 51 -9.68 -19.87 -1.83
N GLN A 52 -10.86 -19.37 -2.22
CA GLN A 52 -11.67 -19.87 -3.33
C GLN A 52 -11.38 -19.19 -4.68
N LEU A 53 -10.31 -18.36 -4.78
CA LEU A 53 -9.95 -17.68 -6.02
C LEU A 53 -9.63 -18.69 -7.14
N LYS A 54 -10.15 -18.43 -8.32
CA LYS A 54 -9.99 -19.31 -9.50
C LYS A 54 -8.86 -18.78 -10.40
N PHE A 55 -7.78 -19.53 -10.51
CA PHE A 55 -6.64 -19.20 -11.39
C PHE A 55 -5.85 -20.46 -11.75
N LYS A 56 -5.03 -20.39 -12.82
CA LYS A 56 -4.03 -21.40 -13.11
C LYS A 56 -2.71 -20.93 -12.50
N LEU A 57 -2.07 -21.76 -11.68
CA LEU A 57 -0.84 -21.40 -10.99
C LEU A 57 0.42 -21.81 -11.79
N GLU A 58 1.30 -20.87 -12.03
CA GLU A 58 2.67 -21.06 -12.52
C GLU A 58 3.65 -20.63 -11.41
N LEU A 59 3.94 -21.53 -10.48
CA LEU A 59 4.87 -21.27 -9.37
C LEU A 59 6.31 -21.30 -9.86
N ILE A 60 7.08 -20.22 -9.62
CA ILE A 60 8.48 -20.08 -10.01
C ILE A 60 9.34 -20.06 -8.75
N ASN A 61 9.99 -21.19 -8.47
CA ASN A 61 10.88 -21.30 -7.32
C ASN A 61 12.20 -20.56 -7.58
N CYS A 62 12.45 -19.49 -6.79
CA CYS A 62 13.70 -18.72 -6.83
C CYS A 62 14.52 -18.82 -5.53
N ARG A 63 14.13 -19.72 -4.58
CA ARG A 63 14.72 -19.76 -3.23
C ARG A 63 16.20 -20.18 -3.24
N PHE A 64 16.60 -20.98 -4.20
CA PHE A 64 17.97 -21.47 -4.37
C PHE A 64 18.95 -20.42 -4.89
N LEU A 65 18.45 -19.24 -5.33
CA LEU A 65 19.27 -18.18 -5.88
C LEU A 65 19.53 -17.06 -4.85
N PRO A 66 20.67 -16.36 -4.95
CA PRO A 66 20.90 -15.12 -4.21
C PRO A 66 19.82 -14.07 -4.50
N THR A 67 19.45 -13.29 -3.50
CA THR A 67 18.33 -12.34 -3.59
C THR A 67 18.44 -11.37 -4.77
N LYS A 68 19.66 -10.91 -5.07
CA LYS A 68 19.95 -9.91 -6.12
C LYS A 68 19.61 -10.37 -7.54
N ILE A 69 19.63 -11.68 -7.81
CA ILE A 69 19.38 -12.23 -9.16
C ILE A 69 18.01 -12.92 -9.29
N ARG A 70 17.26 -13.04 -8.19
CA ARG A 70 15.95 -13.72 -8.17
C ARG A 70 14.94 -13.10 -9.13
N ASP A 71 14.92 -11.78 -9.24
CA ASP A 71 13.96 -11.08 -10.10
C ASP A 71 14.31 -11.28 -11.57
N HIS A 72 15.59 -11.26 -11.90
CA HIS A 72 16.05 -11.55 -13.26
C HIS A 72 15.68 -12.98 -13.69
N TYR A 73 15.99 -13.97 -12.84
CA TYR A 73 15.62 -15.37 -13.09
C TYR A 73 14.10 -15.54 -13.21
N TYR A 74 13.33 -14.91 -12.30
CA TYR A 74 11.88 -14.93 -12.35
C TYR A 74 11.36 -14.41 -13.70
N ASN A 75 11.89 -13.30 -14.20
CA ASN A 75 11.49 -12.72 -15.47
C ASN A 75 11.78 -13.64 -16.66
N ILE A 76 12.95 -14.29 -16.68
CA ILE A 76 13.32 -15.26 -17.75
C ILE A 76 12.34 -16.44 -17.74
N ILE A 77 12.11 -17.05 -16.60
CA ILE A 77 11.23 -18.22 -16.50
C ILE A 77 9.78 -17.85 -16.79
N THR A 78 9.30 -16.69 -16.28
CA THR A 78 7.96 -16.17 -16.61
C THR A 78 7.80 -16.02 -18.11
N ASN A 79 8.77 -15.40 -18.79
CA ASN A 79 8.74 -15.20 -20.24
C ASN A 79 8.67 -16.53 -21.01
N ASN A 80 9.51 -17.50 -20.63
CA ASN A 80 9.53 -18.82 -21.30
C ASN A 80 8.21 -19.59 -21.08
N ARG A 81 7.62 -19.49 -19.89
CA ARG A 81 6.34 -20.14 -19.60
C ARG A 81 5.17 -19.42 -20.24
N ALA A 82 5.19 -18.09 -20.30
CA ALA A 82 4.15 -17.28 -20.90
C ALA A 82 3.95 -17.58 -22.39
N LYS A 83 5.03 -17.94 -23.10
CA LYS A 83 4.97 -18.37 -24.53
C LYS A 83 4.08 -19.59 -24.80
N LYS A 84 3.73 -20.37 -23.76
CA LYS A 84 2.82 -21.51 -23.86
C LYS A 84 1.34 -21.09 -23.92
N TYR A 85 1.08 -19.81 -23.69
CA TYR A 85 -0.25 -19.24 -23.62
C TYR A 85 -0.37 -18.12 -24.65
N SER A 86 -1.55 -18.01 -25.24
CA SER A 86 -1.90 -16.87 -26.10
C SER A 86 -2.67 -15.86 -25.24
N PHE A 87 -1.96 -14.96 -24.57
CA PHE A 87 -2.56 -13.91 -23.75
C PHE A 87 -2.97 -12.72 -24.60
N ASP A 88 -4.14 -12.14 -24.31
CA ASP A 88 -4.53 -10.83 -24.81
C ASP A 88 -3.81 -9.73 -24.04
N ALA A 89 -3.58 -9.93 -22.72
CA ALA A 89 -2.72 -9.07 -21.91
C ALA A 89 -2.05 -9.82 -20.76
N ILE A 90 -0.88 -9.31 -20.33
CA ILE A 90 -0.24 -9.69 -19.08
C ILE A 90 -0.20 -8.45 -18.17
N ILE A 91 -0.92 -8.53 -17.05
CA ILE A 91 -0.85 -7.54 -15.97
C ILE A 91 0.34 -7.91 -15.09
N SER A 92 1.21 -6.96 -14.77
CA SER A 92 2.32 -7.20 -13.86
C SER A 92 2.31 -6.26 -12.66
N CYS A 93 2.35 -6.85 -11.47
CA CYS A 93 2.52 -6.16 -10.19
C CYS A 93 4.00 -6.12 -9.75
N ASN A 94 4.93 -6.31 -10.68
CA ASN A 94 6.37 -6.27 -10.46
C ASN A 94 7.10 -5.82 -11.74
N ARG A 95 8.44 -5.73 -11.70
CA ARG A 95 9.27 -5.29 -12.83
C ARG A 95 9.45 -6.41 -13.87
N TYR A 96 8.39 -6.75 -14.60
CA TYR A 96 8.42 -7.75 -15.67
C TYR A 96 8.33 -7.07 -17.04
N PRO A 97 9.44 -7.01 -17.82
CA PRO A 97 9.55 -6.18 -19.04
C PRO A 97 8.63 -6.57 -20.20
N ASN A 98 8.05 -7.76 -20.17
CA ASN A 98 7.19 -8.28 -21.24
C ASN A 98 5.70 -8.26 -20.86
N ALA A 99 5.33 -7.51 -19.84
CA ALA A 99 3.94 -7.26 -19.53
C ALA A 99 3.39 -6.12 -20.39
N SER A 100 2.15 -6.26 -20.84
CA SER A 100 1.43 -5.18 -21.55
C SER A 100 0.90 -4.11 -20.58
N ILE A 101 0.54 -4.50 -19.37
CA ILE A 101 0.01 -3.61 -18.34
C ILE A 101 0.91 -3.73 -17.10
N ILE A 102 1.50 -2.61 -16.68
CA ILE A 102 2.34 -2.55 -15.48
C ILE A 102 1.60 -1.80 -14.38
N VAL A 103 1.56 -2.39 -13.19
CA VAL A 103 1.09 -1.71 -11.99
C VAL A 103 2.31 -1.19 -11.21
N CYS A 104 2.42 0.13 -11.12
CA CYS A 104 3.50 0.81 -10.41
C CYS A 104 3.15 0.95 -8.92
N GLY A 105 3.75 0.10 -8.10
CA GLY A 105 3.63 0.19 -6.63
C GLY A 105 4.72 1.05 -5.98
N GLY A 106 5.46 1.84 -6.78
CA GLY A 106 6.55 2.71 -6.37
C GLY A 106 7.74 2.63 -7.31
N THR A 107 8.45 3.76 -7.49
CA THR A 107 9.60 3.88 -8.38
C THR A 107 10.92 3.81 -7.62
N HIS A 108 11.96 3.23 -8.23
CA HIS A 108 13.27 3.17 -7.59
C HIS A 108 13.95 4.54 -7.55
N LYS A 109 13.74 5.38 -8.57
CA LYS A 109 14.24 6.76 -8.56
C LYS A 109 13.55 7.61 -7.50
N GLY A 110 12.22 7.51 -7.35
CA GLY A 110 11.47 8.20 -6.29
C GLY A 110 11.91 7.77 -4.90
N TYR A 111 12.10 6.48 -4.72
CA TYR A 111 12.68 5.93 -3.50
C TYR A 111 14.05 6.54 -3.15
N LEU A 112 15.00 6.58 -4.09
CA LEU A 112 16.33 7.15 -3.86
C LEU A 112 16.27 8.66 -3.60
N SER A 113 15.42 9.37 -4.33
CA SER A 113 15.17 10.80 -4.15
C SER A 113 14.64 11.11 -2.75
N ALA A 114 13.67 10.31 -2.27
CA ALA A 114 13.06 10.51 -0.96
C ALA A 114 14.04 10.35 0.22
N ILE A 115 15.15 9.64 0.03
CA ILE A 115 16.19 9.45 1.05
C ILE A 115 17.49 10.19 0.73
N ASN A 116 17.45 11.05 -0.28
CA ASN A 116 18.63 11.81 -0.76
C ASN A 116 19.86 10.93 -0.99
N LYS A 117 19.66 9.75 -1.61
CA LYS A 117 20.73 8.77 -1.84
C LYS A 117 21.15 8.73 -3.29
N GLN A 118 22.47 8.86 -3.53
CA GLN A 118 23.04 8.64 -4.85
C GLN A 118 22.95 7.17 -5.27
N PRO A 119 22.57 6.86 -6.52
CA PRO A 119 22.38 5.50 -6.99
C PRO A 119 23.70 4.71 -7.04
N SER A 120 23.77 3.59 -6.33
CA SER A 120 24.82 2.59 -6.44
C SER A 120 24.76 1.86 -7.79
N PHE A 121 25.75 1.02 -8.08
CA PHE A 121 25.74 0.18 -9.29
C PHE A 121 24.47 -0.68 -9.40
N PHE A 122 24.05 -1.30 -8.30
CA PHE A 122 22.80 -2.10 -8.29
C PHE A 122 21.55 -1.25 -8.43
N ASP A 123 21.53 -0.04 -7.84
CA ASP A 123 20.43 0.90 -8.03
C ASP A 123 20.30 1.29 -9.51
N LYS A 124 21.40 1.52 -10.21
CA LYS A 124 21.40 1.81 -11.67
C LYS A 124 20.85 0.63 -12.49
N LEU A 125 21.16 -0.61 -12.13
CA LEU A 125 20.57 -1.79 -12.79
C LEU A 125 19.07 -1.87 -12.56
N MET A 126 18.62 -1.60 -11.35
CA MET A 126 17.18 -1.57 -11.01
C MET A 126 16.45 -0.48 -11.79
N ILE A 127 17.00 0.73 -11.84
CA ILE A 127 16.47 1.86 -12.61
C ILE A 127 16.37 1.49 -14.10
N ARG A 128 17.43 0.89 -14.66
CA ARG A 128 17.41 0.43 -16.06
C ARG A 128 16.31 -0.60 -16.31
N GLN A 129 16.14 -1.55 -15.40
CA GLN A 129 15.08 -2.56 -15.51
C GLN A 129 13.68 -1.91 -15.45
N GLU A 130 13.46 -0.96 -14.54
CA GLU A 130 12.21 -0.19 -14.48
C GLU A 130 11.97 0.59 -15.77
N THR A 131 12.99 1.30 -16.27
CA THR A 131 12.88 2.06 -17.51
C THR A 131 12.43 1.17 -18.66
N VAL A 132 13.10 0.02 -18.88
CA VAL A 132 12.72 -0.92 -19.94
C VAL A 132 11.31 -1.48 -19.71
N THR A 133 10.94 -1.74 -18.46
CA THR A 133 9.61 -2.26 -18.11
C THR A 133 8.51 -1.26 -18.48
N TYR A 134 8.67 0.01 -18.10
CA TYR A 134 7.67 1.05 -18.42
C TYR A 134 7.64 1.38 -19.92
N GLN A 135 8.79 1.48 -20.57
CA GLN A 135 8.87 1.77 -22.02
C GLN A 135 8.21 0.69 -22.89
N ASN A 136 8.38 -0.58 -22.53
CA ASN A 136 7.81 -1.71 -23.27
C ASN A 136 6.32 -1.94 -23.01
N SER A 137 5.78 -1.42 -21.91
CA SER A 137 4.37 -1.57 -21.58
C SER A 137 3.49 -0.70 -22.48
N GLN A 138 2.28 -1.18 -22.74
CA GLN A 138 1.22 -0.39 -23.39
C GLN A 138 0.56 0.56 -22.41
N LEU A 139 0.47 0.14 -21.14
CA LEU A 139 -0.22 0.85 -20.08
C LEU A 139 0.55 0.76 -18.77
N VAL A 140 0.70 1.89 -18.08
CA VAL A 140 1.21 1.98 -16.72
C VAL A 140 0.08 2.44 -15.79
N ILE A 141 -0.26 1.63 -14.82
CA ILE A 141 -1.25 1.94 -13.79
C ILE A 141 -0.53 2.42 -12.56
N ASP A 142 -0.76 3.64 -12.16
CA ASP A 142 -0.22 4.22 -10.93
C ASP A 142 -1.30 4.29 -9.85
N HIS A 143 -0.88 4.12 -8.59
CA HIS A 143 -1.80 4.13 -7.45
C HIS A 143 -2.02 5.54 -6.87
N SER A 144 -1.38 6.57 -7.41
CA SER A 144 -1.55 7.97 -7.02
C SER A 144 -1.00 8.91 -8.09
N GLU A 145 -1.48 10.14 -8.11
CA GLU A 145 -0.96 11.21 -8.96
C GLU A 145 0.52 11.52 -8.67
N ILE A 146 0.97 11.32 -7.42
CA ILE A 146 2.39 11.44 -7.07
C ILE A 146 3.20 10.41 -7.87
N MET A 147 2.74 9.16 -7.92
CA MET A 147 3.40 8.09 -8.67
C MET A 147 3.34 8.34 -10.18
N ALA A 148 2.20 8.79 -10.70
CA ALA A 148 2.06 9.14 -12.12
C ALA A 148 3.12 10.18 -12.53
N ARG A 149 3.26 11.26 -11.75
CA ARG A 149 4.31 12.27 -11.96
C ARG A 149 5.73 11.70 -11.86
N GLU A 150 5.99 10.75 -10.97
CA GLU A 150 7.31 10.10 -10.88
C GLU A 150 7.62 9.26 -12.13
N VAL A 151 6.65 8.49 -12.62
CA VAL A 151 6.81 7.69 -13.85
C VAL A 151 7.03 8.60 -15.05
N GLU A 152 6.24 9.64 -15.20
CA GLU A 152 6.38 10.63 -16.27
C GLU A 152 7.76 11.30 -16.23
N ASN A 153 8.13 11.91 -15.09
CA ASN A 153 9.31 12.77 -14.99
C ASN A 153 10.62 11.97 -14.86
N PHE A 154 10.64 10.88 -14.12
CA PHE A 154 11.87 10.12 -13.88
C PHE A 154 12.20 9.13 -14.99
N TYR A 155 11.17 8.61 -15.69
CA TYR A 155 11.35 7.56 -16.70
C TYR A 155 11.00 8.03 -18.11
N SER A 156 10.55 9.27 -18.28
CA SER A 156 10.17 9.89 -19.55
C SER A 156 9.14 9.05 -20.30
N ILE A 157 8.12 8.58 -19.58
CA ILE A 157 7.01 7.83 -20.16
C ILE A 157 5.92 8.81 -20.61
N GLU A 158 5.39 8.59 -21.78
CA GLU A 158 4.33 9.42 -22.35
C GLU A 158 3.08 9.39 -21.47
N LYS A 159 2.50 10.55 -21.21
CA LYS A 159 1.35 10.73 -20.32
C LYS A 159 0.12 9.90 -20.76
N ASN A 160 -0.07 9.68 -22.07
CA ASN A 160 -1.16 8.86 -22.61
C ASN A 160 -1.07 7.37 -22.21
N LYS A 161 0.11 6.89 -21.79
CA LYS A 161 0.31 5.53 -21.27
C LYS A 161 0.11 5.42 -19.76
N ILE A 162 0.00 6.56 -19.05
CA ILE A 162 -0.04 6.62 -17.59
C ILE A 162 -1.48 6.83 -17.16
N HIS A 163 -2.00 5.94 -16.30
CA HIS A 163 -3.35 6.03 -15.77
C HIS A 163 -3.34 5.88 -14.26
N THR A 164 -3.81 6.89 -13.54
CA THR A 164 -4.01 6.79 -12.10
C THR A 164 -5.29 6.02 -11.81
N ILE A 165 -5.15 4.80 -11.28
CA ILE A 165 -6.25 3.96 -10.84
C ILE A 165 -5.94 3.54 -9.40
N TYR A 166 -6.66 4.14 -8.45
CA TYR A 166 -6.44 3.89 -7.02
C TYR A 166 -6.74 2.44 -6.65
N PRO A 167 -5.98 1.83 -5.71
CA PRO A 167 -6.20 0.44 -5.32
C PRO A 167 -7.57 0.25 -4.67
N PRO A 168 -8.15 -0.94 -4.77
CA PRO A 168 -9.46 -1.22 -4.17
C PRO A 168 -9.35 -1.34 -2.65
N PHE A 169 -10.45 -1.00 -1.94
CA PHE A 169 -10.51 -0.99 -0.48
C PHE A 169 -11.46 -2.08 0.04
N ASP A 170 -11.07 -2.73 1.12
CA ASP A 170 -11.89 -3.71 1.84
C ASP A 170 -12.81 -3.01 2.86
N THR A 171 -13.95 -2.51 2.39
CA THR A 171 -14.96 -1.83 3.23
C THR A 171 -15.73 -2.78 4.15
N LYS A 172 -15.64 -4.11 3.92
CA LYS A 172 -16.24 -5.11 4.80
C LYS A 172 -15.40 -5.32 6.06
N LYS A 173 -14.08 -5.39 5.88
CA LYS A 173 -13.14 -5.56 6.98
C LYS A 173 -12.92 -4.26 7.75
N PHE A 174 -12.72 -3.16 7.04
CA PHE A 174 -12.51 -1.85 7.62
C PHE A 174 -13.81 -1.05 7.53
N ASN A 175 -14.47 -0.89 8.66
CA ASN A 175 -15.75 -0.21 8.79
C ASN A 175 -15.83 0.48 10.15
N ALA A 176 -16.73 1.45 10.28
CA ALA A 176 -16.92 2.22 11.52
C ALA A 176 -17.94 1.58 12.49
N ASP A 177 -18.28 0.30 12.29
CA ASP A 177 -19.16 -0.41 13.25
C ASP A 177 -18.57 -0.29 14.65
N ALA A 178 -19.41 0.13 15.60
CA ALA A 178 -18.96 0.41 16.95
C ALA A 178 -18.49 -0.88 17.66
N LEU A 179 -17.38 -0.78 18.35
CA LEU A 179 -17.03 -1.74 19.40
C LEU A 179 -17.84 -1.42 20.65
N SER A 180 -18.16 -2.43 21.46
CA SER A 180 -18.72 -2.18 22.78
C SER A 180 -17.72 -1.40 23.66
N GLN A 181 -18.25 -0.66 24.65
CA GLN A 181 -17.41 0.08 25.59
C GLN A 181 -16.41 -0.85 26.30
N ASP A 182 -16.85 -2.07 26.67
CA ASP A 182 -15.99 -3.06 27.31
C ASP A 182 -14.87 -3.56 26.40
N GLU A 183 -15.12 -3.75 25.09
CA GLU A 183 -14.07 -4.11 24.13
C GLU A 183 -13.03 -2.99 24.02
N ILE A 184 -13.46 -1.73 23.95
CA ILE A 184 -12.56 -0.57 23.90
C ILE A 184 -11.69 -0.52 25.16
N LEU A 185 -12.29 -0.62 26.35
CA LEU A 185 -11.59 -0.60 27.63
C LEU A 185 -10.60 -1.77 27.76
N ASN A 186 -11.02 -2.98 27.37
CA ASN A 186 -10.17 -4.17 27.41
C ASN A 186 -8.94 -4.02 26.48
N ILE A 187 -9.11 -3.51 25.28
CA ILE A 187 -7.98 -3.29 24.35
C ILE A 187 -7.05 -2.20 24.90
N ARG A 188 -7.59 -1.10 25.43
CA ARG A 188 -6.78 -0.04 26.03
C ARG A 188 -6.00 -0.53 27.24
N ALA A 189 -6.65 -1.32 28.12
CA ALA A 189 -6.02 -1.92 29.30
C ALA A 189 -4.90 -2.91 28.93
N GLN A 190 -5.11 -3.73 27.90
CA GLN A 190 -4.10 -4.67 27.38
C GLN A 190 -2.76 -3.99 27.05
N PHE A 191 -2.79 -2.72 26.63
CA PHE A 191 -1.61 -1.97 26.24
C PHE A 191 -1.19 -0.94 27.30
N ASN A 192 -1.79 -0.92 28.48
CA ASN A 192 -1.53 0.05 29.54
C ASN A 192 -1.59 1.51 29.03
N ILE A 193 -2.56 1.81 28.19
CA ILE A 193 -2.74 3.15 27.62
C ILE A 193 -3.24 4.10 28.73
N PRO A 194 -2.56 5.23 29.02
CA PRO A 194 -3.04 6.19 29.99
C PRO A 194 -4.41 6.74 29.59
N GLU A 195 -5.37 6.74 30.51
CA GLU A 195 -6.77 7.05 30.22
C GLU A 195 -6.96 8.42 29.58
N LYS A 196 -6.23 9.43 30.06
CA LYS A 196 -6.32 10.82 29.59
C LYS A 196 -5.56 11.11 28.30
N ASN A 197 -4.73 10.20 27.84
CA ASN A 197 -3.90 10.44 26.66
C ASN A 197 -4.69 10.28 25.35
N ILE A 198 -4.40 11.17 24.41
CA ILE A 198 -4.81 11.01 23.02
C ILE A 198 -3.87 10.00 22.35
N VAL A 199 -4.44 8.99 21.72
CA VAL A 199 -3.73 7.82 21.23
C VAL A 199 -3.55 7.89 19.71
N PHE A 200 -2.31 7.80 19.28
CA PHE A 200 -1.93 7.71 17.88
C PHE A 200 -1.44 6.30 17.56
N LEU A 201 -1.77 5.80 16.37
CA LEU A 201 -1.31 4.50 15.88
C LEU A 201 -0.36 4.70 14.69
N LEU A 202 0.82 4.06 14.73
CA LEU A 202 1.74 3.96 13.61
C LEU A 202 1.95 2.51 13.22
N LEU A 203 1.76 2.18 11.93
CA LEU A 203 2.04 0.85 11.39
C LEU A 203 3.40 0.83 10.69
N SER A 204 4.33 0.02 11.18
CA SER A 204 5.69 -0.11 10.66
C SER A 204 6.12 -1.57 10.51
N ALA A 205 5.50 -2.28 9.56
CA ALA A 205 5.86 -3.67 9.26
C ALA A 205 7.05 -3.80 8.28
N GLY A 206 7.31 -2.76 7.49
CA GLY A 206 8.37 -2.71 6.47
C GLY A 206 9.68 -2.11 6.97
N ASN A 207 10.30 -1.27 6.14
CA ASN A 207 11.48 -0.50 6.51
C ASN A 207 11.08 0.68 7.39
N HIS A 208 11.55 0.70 8.64
CA HIS A 208 11.23 1.71 9.63
C HIS A 208 11.61 3.13 9.21
N PHE A 209 12.75 3.29 8.54
CA PHE A 209 13.22 4.59 8.05
C PHE A 209 12.26 5.20 7.02
N PHE A 210 11.78 4.38 6.06
CA PHE A 210 10.82 4.88 5.07
C PHE A 210 9.46 5.20 5.67
N LYS A 211 9.06 4.44 6.69
CA LYS A 211 7.81 4.69 7.41
C LYS A 211 7.91 5.87 8.39
N GLY A 212 9.09 6.50 8.51
CA GLY A 212 9.32 7.63 9.39
C GLY A 212 9.11 7.29 10.87
N LEU A 213 9.44 6.03 11.25
CA LEU A 213 9.29 5.59 12.63
C LEU A 213 10.13 6.48 13.57
N ASP A 214 11.35 6.81 13.18
CA ASP A 214 12.26 7.70 13.90
C ASP A 214 11.65 9.11 14.07
N ILE A 215 11.04 9.66 13.04
CA ILE A 215 10.37 10.98 13.10
C ILE A 215 9.28 10.96 14.17
N ALA A 216 8.39 9.95 14.12
CA ALA A 216 7.29 9.84 15.05
C ALA A 216 7.78 9.55 16.46
N THR A 217 8.67 8.54 16.66
CA THR A 217 9.13 8.17 18.00
C THR A 217 9.92 9.28 18.70
N ASN A 218 10.76 10.03 17.96
CA ASN A 218 11.49 11.17 18.53
C ASN A 218 10.49 12.23 19.02
N PHE A 219 9.54 12.65 18.18
CA PHE A 219 8.53 13.63 18.57
C PHE A 219 7.75 13.19 19.84
N PHE A 220 7.24 11.95 19.87
CA PHE A 220 6.46 11.46 20.99
C PHE A 220 7.27 11.31 22.30
N ASN A 221 8.57 11.04 22.19
CA ASN A 221 9.45 10.93 23.38
C ASN A 221 9.89 12.29 23.95
N GLU A 222 9.99 13.31 23.10
CA GLU A 222 10.47 14.64 23.47
C GLU A 222 9.35 15.58 23.95
N THR A 223 8.09 15.26 23.63
CA THR A 223 6.95 16.10 24.00
C THR A 223 6.43 15.82 25.41
N ASP A 224 5.91 16.88 26.06
CA ASP A 224 5.16 16.79 27.32
C ASP A 224 3.63 16.80 27.11
N LEU A 225 3.17 16.77 25.87
CA LEU A 225 1.74 16.63 25.57
C LEU A 225 1.19 15.29 26.11
N PRO A 226 -0.09 15.25 26.53
CA PRO A 226 -0.72 14.02 27.01
C PRO A 226 -1.11 13.11 25.82
N ILE A 227 -0.12 12.60 25.12
CA ILE A 227 -0.29 11.75 23.93
C ILE A 227 0.49 10.44 24.08
N THR A 228 0.03 9.41 23.40
CA THR A 228 0.68 8.09 23.32
C THR A 228 0.74 7.60 21.89
N LEU A 229 1.89 7.09 21.46
CA LEU A 229 2.07 6.42 20.17
C LEU A 229 2.06 4.91 20.36
N LEU A 230 1.07 4.24 19.79
CA LEU A 230 1.10 2.79 19.61
C LEU A 230 1.82 2.46 18.31
N VAL A 231 2.78 1.54 18.38
CA VAL A 231 3.50 1.07 17.18
C VAL A 231 3.21 -0.40 16.95
N ALA A 232 2.56 -0.70 15.81
CA ALA A 232 2.30 -2.07 15.37
C ALA A 232 3.24 -2.48 14.22
N GLY A 233 3.74 -3.71 14.24
CA GLY A 233 4.56 -4.26 13.15
C GLY A 233 5.85 -4.90 13.61
N ARG A 234 6.99 -4.55 13.00
CA ARG A 234 8.31 -5.07 13.40
C ARG A 234 8.70 -4.55 14.77
N HIS A 235 9.46 -5.38 15.50
CA HIS A 235 9.86 -5.09 16.86
C HIS A 235 10.63 -3.77 16.99
N ILE A 236 10.25 -3.00 18.01
CA ILE A 236 10.95 -1.83 18.55
C ILE A 236 10.92 -1.90 20.09
N SER A 237 11.80 -1.18 20.77
CA SER A 237 11.71 -0.98 22.22
C SER A 237 10.65 0.07 22.52
N SER A 238 9.82 -0.19 23.53
CA SER A 238 8.90 0.83 24.08
C SER A 238 9.70 1.88 24.86
N SER A 239 9.14 3.09 24.98
CA SER A 239 9.74 4.23 25.68
C SER A 239 8.66 5.09 26.36
N LYS A 240 8.98 6.28 26.91
CA LYS A 240 8.07 7.11 27.71
C LYS A 240 6.65 7.22 27.16
N ASN A 241 6.52 7.63 25.89
CA ASN A 241 5.22 7.85 25.23
C ASN A 241 4.99 6.93 24.04
N VAL A 242 5.84 5.90 23.85
CA VAL A 242 5.78 4.98 22.71
C VAL A 242 5.62 3.54 23.21
N ILE A 243 4.53 2.90 22.84
CA ILE A 243 4.19 1.54 23.25
C ILE A 243 4.21 0.63 22.03
N TYR A 244 5.08 -0.39 22.05
CA TYR A 244 5.08 -1.43 21.01
C TYR A 244 4.00 -2.46 21.31
N ILE A 245 3.10 -2.67 20.34
CA ILE A 245 1.95 -3.58 20.49
C ILE A 245 2.07 -4.86 19.62
N GLY A 246 3.25 -5.13 19.07
CA GLY A 246 3.48 -6.34 18.26
C GLY A 246 2.91 -6.28 16.84
N PHE A 247 3.00 -7.42 16.15
CA PHE A 247 2.32 -7.61 14.87
C PHE A 247 0.85 -7.96 15.14
N ARG A 248 -0.08 -7.17 14.62
CA ARG A 248 -1.52 -7.32 14.88
C ARG A 248 -2.24 -7.92 13.67
N LYS A 249 -3.02 -8.98 13.91
CA LYS A 249 -3.95 -9.56 12.92
C LYS A 249 -5.33 -8.91 12.97
N ASP A 250 -5.66 -8.30 14.10
CA ASP A 250 -6.90 -7.61 14.44
C ASP A 250 -6.76 -6.08 14.35
N ILE A 251 -5.99 -5.62 13.37
CA ILE A 251 -5.67 -4.19 13.21
C ILE A 251 -6.93 -3.32 13.00
N GLU A 252 -7.98 -3.88 12.41
CA GLU A 252 -9.27 -3.24 12.24
C GLU A 252 -9.94 -2.86 13.57
N LYS A 253 -9.69 -3.62 14.65
CA LYS A 253 -10.13 -3.27 15.99
C LYS A 253 -9.24 -2.19 16.61
N ILE A 254 -7.93 -2.24 16.36
CA ILE A 254 -6.99 -1.25 16.89
C ILE A 254 -7.29 0.15 16.34
N TYR A 255 -7.58 0.28 15.04
CA TYR A 255 -8.04 1.56 14.48
C TYR A 255 -9.24 2.15 15.24
N LYS A 256 -10.18 1.31 15.70
CA LYS A 256 -11.40 1.76 16.39
C LYS A 256 -11.16 2.26 17.82
N VAL A 257 -10.03 1.92 18.45
CA VAL A 257 -9.70 2.31 19.84
C VAL A 257 -8.69 3.43 19.97
N VAL A 258 -8.05 3.82 18.87
CA VAL A 258 -7.12 4.96 18.82
C VAL A 258 -7.84 6.22 18.32
N ASP A 259 -7.30 7.39 18.66
CA ASP A 259 -7.89 8.66 18.26
C ASP A 259 -7.43 9.08 16.86
N TYR A 260 -6.20 8.74 16.48
CA TYR A 260 -5.60 9.04 15.18
C TYR A 260 -4.69 7.92 14.71
N THR A 261 -4.58 7.77 13.38
CA THR A 261 -3.46 7.05 12.79
C THR A 261 -2.46 8.05 12.22
N ILE A 262 -1.17 7.87 12.54
CA ILE A 262 -0.09 8.70 12.00
C ILE A 262 0.73 7.91 10.97
N SER A 263 1.02 8.53 9.82
CA SER A 263 1.98 8.03 8.84
C SER A 263 3.03 9.10 8.57
N ALA A 264 4.21 8.94 9.15
CA ALA A 264 5.34 9.85 8.99
C ALA A 264 6.25 9.46 7.82
N SER A 265 5.72 8.73 6.85
CA SER A 265 6.49 8.14 5.75
C SER A 265 7.25 9.18 4.94
N ARG A 266 8.54 8.92 4.69
CA ARG A 266 9.38 9.68 3.76
C ARG A 266 9.07 9.36 2.30
N TYR A 267 8.54 8.17 2.08
CA TYR A 267 8.11 7.69 0.77
C TYR A 267 7.00 6.65 0.93
N GLU A 268 5.81 6.96 0.45
CA GLU A 268 4.65 6.08 0.50
C GLU A 268 3.83 6.22 -0.78
N PRO A 269 4.01 5.35 -1.76
CA PRO A 269 3.35 5.42 -3.06
C PRO A 269 1.84 5.60 -3.00
N PHE A 270 1.18 4.88 -2.09
CA PHE A 270 -0.23 5.09 -1.82
C PHE A 270 -0.51 5.25 -0.32
N GLY A 271 -0.35 4.20 0.48
CA GLY A 271 -0.60 4.23 1.92
C GLY A 271 -1.99 3.73 2.31
N MET A 272 -2.28 2.46 2.01
CA MET A 272 -3.53 1.78 2.37
C MET A 272 -3.92 1.97 3.85
N VAL A 273 -2.94 2.04 4.74
CA VAL A 273 -3.12 2.28 6.19
C VAL A 273 -3.96 3.53 6.47
N ALA A 274 -3.79 4.60 5.69
CA ALA A 274 -4.56 5.83 5.85
C ALA A 274 -6.04 5.61 5.51
N ILE A 275 -6.30 4.91 4.41
CA ILE A 275 -7.67 4.58 4.00
C ILE A 275 -8.33 3.60 4.98
N GLU A 276 -7.61 2.55 5.40
CA GLU A 276 -8.07 1.58 6.41
C GLU A 276 -8.47 2.28 7.71
N SER A 277 -7.67 3.27 8.15
CA SER A 277 -7.96 4.10 9.32
C SER A 277 -9.24 4.92 9.15
N ILE A 278 -9.35 5.65 8.04
CA ILE A 278 -10.55 6.45 7.73
C ILE A 278 -11.79 5.56 7.71
N LEU A 279 -11.77 4.45 6.97
CA LEU A 279 -12.90 3.51 6.89
C LEU A 279 -13.30 2.96 8.27
N SER A 280 -12.34 2.81 9.19
CA SER A 280 -12.59 2.40 10.57
C SER A 280 -13.07 3.54 11.48
N GLY A 281 -13.34 4.73 10.93
CA GLY A 281 -13.83 5.89 11.66
C GLY A 281 -12.76 6.72 12.37
N THR A 282 -11.46 6.49 12.07
CA THR A 282 -10.33 7.14 12.71
C THR A 282 -9.62 8.09 11.76
N PRO A 283 -9.60 9.41 12.06
CA PRO A 283 -8.92 10.40 11.25
C PRO A 283 -7.40 10.19 11.27
N VAL A 284 -6.69 10.86 10.36
CA VAL A 284 -5.27 10.61 10.13
C VAL A 284 -4.41 11.87 10.24
N VAL A 285 -3.14 11.65 10.63
CA VAL A 285 -2.05 12.64 10.54
C VAL A 285 -1.02 12.09 9.56
N LEU A 286 -0.87 12.70 8.40
CA LEU A 286 -0.11 12.15 7.30
C LEU A 286 1.01 13.06 6.84
N SER A 287 2.15 12.48 6.52
CA SER A 287 3.15 13.22 5.76
C SER A 287 2.62 13.58 4.36
N ASN A 288 3.08 14.71 3.82
CA ASN A 288 2.78 15.13 2.45
C ASN A 288 3.34 14.19 1.36
N ARG A 289 4.05 13.13 1.76
CA ARG A 289 4.64 12.08 0.89
C ARG A 289 3.77 10.81 0.79
N VAL A 290 2.57 10.84 1.33
CA VAL A 290 1.61 9.72 1.28
C VAL A 290 0.62 9.93 0.14
N GLY A 291 0.58 9.02 -0.84
CA GLY A 291 -0.29 9.16 -2.02
C GLY A 291 -1.78 9.19 -1.67
N ALA A 292 -2.23 8.48 -0.65
CA ALA A 292 -3.63 8.50 -0.19
C ALA A 292 -4.15 9.88 0.24
N ASN A 293 -3.25 10.87 0.46
CA ASN A 293 -3.65 12.25 0.71
C ASN A 293 -4.61 12.81 -0.37
N GLU A 294 -4.48 12.33 -1.60
CA GLU A 294 -5.28 12.78 -2.74
C GLU A 294 -6.76 12.40 -2.61
N LEU A 295 -7.03 11.27 -1.96
CA LEU A 295 -8.38 10.74 -1.80
C LEU A 295 -9.07 11.19 -0.52
N ILE A 296 -8.32 11.50 0.53
CA ILE A 296 -8.89 11.82 1.85
C ILE A 296 -9.26 13.29 1.88
N LEU A 297 -10.51 13.61 2.24
CA LEU A 297 -10.99 14.98 2.36
C LEU A 297 -10.31 15.73 3.53
N PRO A 298 -10.19 17.06 3.44
CA PRO A 298 -9.47 17.88 4.43
C PRO A 298 -9.94 17.66 5.88
N ASP A 299 -11.21 17.44 6.07
CA ASP A 299 -11.81 17.26 7.40
C ASP A 299 -11.37 15.99 8.12
N ALA A 300 -10.84 15.00 7.43
CA ALA A 300 -10.44 13.73 8.02
C ALA A 300 -8.92 13.57 8.14
N LYS A 301 -8.13 14.58 7.78
CA LYS A 301 -6.67 14.52 7.78
C LYS A 301 -6.02 15.80 8.30
N ASN A 302 -4.83 15.63 8.89
CA ASN A 302 -3.87 16.71 9.14
C ASN A 302 -2.58 16.37 8.41
N ILE A 303 -2.04 17.29 7.62
CA ILE A 303 -0.87 17.03 6.77
C ILE A 303 0.34 17.76 7.33
N PHE A 304 1.52 17.12 7.27
CA PHE A 304 2.80 17.71 7.66
C PHE A 304 3.93 17.34 6.68
N ASP A 305 5.01 18.10 6.69
CA ASP A 305 6.25 17.76 6.00
C ASP A 305 7.11 16.87 6.90
N PRO A 306 7.50 15.65 6.48
CA PRO A 306 8.30 14.74 7.31
C PRO A 306 9.75 15.23 7.56
N PHE A 307 10.17 16.28 6.88
CA PHE A 307 11.49 16.90 7.04
C PHE A 307 11.45 18.21 7.85
N ASP A 308 10.27 18.60 8.34
CA ASP A 308 10.04 19.77 9.19
C ASP A 308 9.34 19.38 10.50
N SER A 309 10.09 19.42 11.60
CA SER A 309 9.57 19.09 12.93
C SER A 309 8.49 20.06 13.41
N ASN A 310 8.56 21.33 13.03
CA ASN A 310 7.53 22.33 13.36
C ASN A 310 6.22 22.03 12.62
N SER A 311 6.29 21.56 11.38
CA SER A 311 5.14 21.13 10.61
C SER A 311 4.43 19.94 11.29
N LEU A 312 5.19 18.94 11.76
CA LEU A 312 4.65 17.81 12.51
C LEU A 312 3.99 18.28 13.83
N HIS A 313 4.68 19.15 14.59
CA HIS A 313 4.16 19.69 15.84
C HIS A 313 2.81 20.39 15.64
N LYS A 314 2.73 21.27 14.63
CA LYS A 314 1.48 21.97 14.28
C LYS A 314 0.36 21.01 13.90
N ALA A 315 0.65 19.98 13.10
CA ALA A 315 -0.33 18.98 12.70
C ALA A 315 -0.86 18.17 13.89
N ILE A 316 0.01 17.81 14.83
CA ILE A 316 -0.37 17.12 16.08
C ILE A 316 -1.24 18.02 16.98
N LEU A 317 -0.87 19.28 17.18
CA LEU A 317 -1.67 20.23 17.97
C LEU A 317 -3.06 20.43 17.33
N THR A 318 -3.13 20.56 16.01
CA THR A 318 -4.40 20.67 15.29
C THR A 318 -5.24 19.41 15.47
N ALA A 319 -4.65 18.24 15.42
CA ALA A 319 -5.33 16.96 15.66
C ALA A 319 -5.88 16.90 17.11
N ILE A 320 -5.08 17.29 18.11
CA ILE A 320 -5.50 17.32 19.51
C ILE A 320 -6.72 18.24 19.70
N ALA A 321 -6.64 19.45 19.15
CA ALA A 321 -7.72 20.46 19.28
C ALA A 321 -9.02 20.02 18.59
N ASN A 322 -8.93 19.24 17.51
CA ASN A 322 -10.08 18.81 16.71
C ASN A 322 -10.38 17.30 16.86
N LYS A 323 -10.11 16.74 18.05
CA LYS A 323 -10.35 15.32 18.31
C LYS A 323 -11.80 14.94 18.03
N ARG A 324 -11.99 13.96 17.12
CA ARG A 324 -13.30 13.44 16.75
C ARG A 324 -13.22 12.03 16.18
N ARG A 325 -14.36 11.32 16.17
CA ARG A 325 -14.56 10.10 15.36
C ARG A 325 -15.26 10.48 14.07
N LEU A 326 -14.94 9.78 12.98
CA LEU A 326 -15.60 9.99 11.71
C LEU A 326 -16.89 9.16 11.66
N ILE A 327 -18.03 9.85 11.52
CA ILE A 327 -19.32 9.22 11.28
C ILE A 327 -19.49 9.07 9.76
N ASN A 328 -19.99 7.91 9.30
CA ASN A 328 -20.10 7.60 7.87
C ASN A 328 -18.78 7.81 7.10
N PRO A 329 -17.72 7.10 7.46
CA PRO A 329 -16.36 7.42 7.05
C PRO A 329 -16.12 7.39 5.54
N ILE A 330 -16.92 6.66 4.77
CA ILE A 330 -16.80 6.61 3.31
C ILE A 330 -17.00 7.99 2.65
N GLN A 331 -17.75 8.91 3.26
CA GLN A 331 -17.95 10.27 2.75
C GLN A 331 -16.68 11.13 2.79
N TYR A 332 -15.65 10.72 3.56
CA TYR A 332 -14.37 11.41 3.64
C TYR A 332 -13.34 10.89 2.62
N ILE A 333 -13.76 9.98 1.74
CA ILE A 333 -12.95 9.44 0.64
C ILE A 333 -13.61 9.86 -0.67
N SER A 334 -12.92 10.67 -1.48
CA SER A 334 -13.47 11.27 -2.71
C SER A 334 -13.79 10.24 -3.80
N GLN A 335 -13.09 9.11 -3.82
CA GLN A 335 -13.30 8.02 -4.77
C GLN A 335 -12.93 6.69 -4.13
N HIS A 336 -13.75 5.66 -4.36
CA HIS A 336 -13.45 4.29 -3.95
C HIS A 336 -13.95 3.30 -4.99
N ASP A 337 -13.18 2.25 -5.18
CA ASP A 337 -13.53 1.12 -6.04
C ASP A 337 -13.47 -0.17 -5.23
N ASN A 338 -14.38 -1.10 -5.51
CA ASN A 338 -14.19 -2.50 -5.13
C ASN A 338 -13.30 -3.21 -6.16
N GLU A 339 -12.98 -4.48 -5.94
CA GLU A 339 -12.06 -5.25 -6.77
C GLU A 339 -12.57 -5.38 -8.23
N LEU A 340 -13.87 -5.56 -8.42
CA LEU A 340 -14.51 -5.63 -9.73
C LEU A 340 -14.36 -4.31 -10.50
N GLN A 341 -14.72 -3.19 -9.87
CA GLN A 341 -14.64 -1.86 -10.47
C GLN A 341 -13.20 -1.49 -10.82
N HIS A 342 -12.27 -1.76 -9.90
CA HIS A 342 -10.84 -1.51 -10.10
C HIS A 342 -10.29 -2.26 -11.33
N VAL A 343 -10.54 -3.59 -11.40
CA VAL A 343 -10.07 -4.41 -12.53
C VAL A 343 -10.78 -4.03 -13.82
N SER A 344 -12.08 -3.71 -13.78
CA SER A 344 -12.81 -3.21 -14.96
C SER A 344 -12.17 -1.94 -15.52
N LYS A 345 -11.80 -0.97 -14.68
CA LYS A 345 -11.09 0.25 -15.11
C LYS A 345 -9.75 -0.08 -15.80
N ILE A 346 -8.98 -1.02 -15.24
CA ILE A 346 -7.71 -1.46 -15.84
C ILE A 346 -7.94 -2.06 -17.22
N LEU A 347 -8.92 -2.97 -17.37
CA LEU A 347 -9.20 -3.64 -18.63
C LEU A 347 -9.80 -2.68 -19.67
N HIS A 348 -10.65 -1.74 -19.26
CA HIS A 348 -11.16 -0.67 -20.16
C HIS A 348 -10.01 0.23 -20.64
N ALA A 349 -9.10 0.67 -19.76
CA ALA A 349 -7.95 1.47 -20.14
C ALA A 349 -7.03 0.73 -21.14
N ALA A 350 -7.03 -0.61 -21.10
CA ALA A 350 -6.30 -1.47 -22.01
C ALA A 350 -7.12 -1.89 -23.26
N SER A 351 -8.35 -1.39 -23.43
CA SER A 351 -9.29 -1.76 -24.52
C SER A 351 -9.58 -3.27 -24.58
N LEU A 352 -9.71 -3.91 -23.42
CA LEU A 352 -9.98 -5.35 -23.28
C LEU A 352 -11.41 -5.66 -22.79
N LEU A 353 -12.18 -4.64 -22.43
CA LEU A 353 -13.61 -4.68 -22.11
C LEU A 353 -14.37 -3.62 -22.89
#